data_ceda5f6731c18736f93369a2e63392c6
#
_entry.id   ceda5f6731c18736f93369a2e63392c6
#
_cell.length_a   1.000
_cell.length_b   1.000
_cell.length_c   1.000
_cell.angle_alpha   90.00
_cell.angle_beta   90.00
_cell.angle_gamma   90.00
#
_symmetry.space_group_name_H-M   'P 1'
#
loop_
_entity.id
_entity.type
_entity.pdbx_description
1 polymer ?
#
loop_
_entity_poly.entity_id
_entity_poly.type
_entity_poly.pdbx_seq_one_letter_code
_entity_poly.pdbx_strand_id
1 'polypeptide(L)'
;NFNNKRIDTDDEFGGRFRAIYLPSENLKLDFTLNYEYTNQGGYPYEYTGRTDDKTEDRGEYIGKISYNRECGYKRNLLNGGLNLEHQADNFILSSVTGFQYLYDQMNLDQDFTEADIYTIMQKQNSKTISEELVLKSKPGNRWQWTTGVSGFYQWLKTDGPVTFQEAGIQSLIEDNINAGLSHLPAGAPTLAAKITTRP
;
A
#
# COMPACT_ATOMS: atom_id res chain seq x y z
N ASN A 1 -22.42 2.39 5.01
CA ASN A 1 -21.76 2.62 6.30
C ASN A 1 -22.81 3.16 7.29
N PHE A 2 -22.70 2.78 8.59
CA PHE A 2 -23.67 3.16 9.63
C PHE A 2 -23.76 4.69 9.86
N ASN A 3 -22.72 5.45 9.59
CA ASN A 3 -22.70 6.91 9.68
C ASN A 3 -23.22 7.62 8.42
N ASN A 4 -23.89 6.89 7.49
CA ASN A 4 -24.43 7.36 6.22
C ASN A 4 -23.41 8.01 5.27
N LYS A 5 -22.13 7.83 5.49
CA LYS A 5 -21.11 8.27 4.55
C LYS A 5 -20.96 7.26 3.41
N ARG A 6 -20.80 7.77 2.20
CA ARG A 6 -20.42 6.95 1.08
C ARG A 6 -18.98 6.48 1.27
N ILE A 7 -18.77 5.21 1.04
CA ILE A 7 -17.48 4.53 1.02
C ILE A 7 -17.30 3.94 -0.38
N ASP A 8 -16.15 3.37 -0.66
CA ASP A 8 -15.88 2.78 -1.97
C ASP A 8 -15.97 3.82 -3.11
N THR A 9 -15.37 4.97 -2.86
CA THR A 9 -15.16 5.99 -3.88
C THR A 9 -13.79 5.80 -4.50
N ASP A 10 -13.66 6.06 -5.78
CA ASP A 10 -12.39 5.99 -6.50
C ASP A 10 -12.29 7.16 -7.47
N ASP A 11 -11.26 7.98 -7.26
CA ASP A 11 -10.90 9.08 -8.13
C ASP A 11 -9.49 8.84 -8.66
N GLU A 12 -9.36 8.63 -9.96
CA GLU A 12 -8.08 8.41 -10.61
C GLU A 12 -7.80 9.48 -11.65
N PHE A 13 -6.56 9.92 -11.69
CA PHE A 13 -6.05 10.82 -12.71
C PHE A 13 -4.66 10.36 -13.15
N GLY A 14 -4.41 10.38 -14.45
CA GLY A 14 -3.10 10.00 -14.95
C GLY A 14 -2.82 10.55 -16.33
N GLY A 15 -1.54 10.53 -16.68
CA GLY A 15 -1.08 10.97 -17.99
C GLY A 15 0.20 10.24 -18.41
N ARG A 16 0.37 10.14 -19.71
CA ARG A 16 1.57 9.53 -20.32
C ARG A 16 2.14 10.46 -21.38
N PHE A 17 3.46 10.62 -21.31
CA PHE A 17 4.26 11.27 -22.35
C PHE A 17 5.24 10.24 -22.93
N ARG A 18 5.41 10.27 -24.26
CA ARG A 18 6.43 9.48 -24.93
C ARG A 18 7.09 10.32 -26.02
N ALA A 19 8.41 10.26 -26.09
CA ALA A 19 9.20 10.92 -27.11
C ALA A 19 10.19 9.93 -27.74
N ILE A 20 10.25 9.91 -29.05
CA ILE A 20 11.23 9.12 -29.81
C ILE A 20 12.15 10.08 -30.52
N TYR A 21 13.44 9.91 -30.30
CA TYR A 21 14.47 10.69 -30.95
C TYR A 21 15.41 9.78 -31.73
N LEU A 22 15.64 10.12 -33.00
CA LEU A 22 16.44 9.38 -33.94
C LEU A 22 17.60 10.28 -34.42
N PRO A 23 18.70 10.38 -33.62
CA PRO A 23 19.82 11.26 -33.96
C PRO A 23 20.60 10.78 -35.18
N SER A 24 20.51 9.48 -35.49
CA SER A 24 21.08 8.88 -36.70
C SER A 24 20.25 7.63 -37.10
N GLU A 25 20.55 7.08 -38.29
CA GLU A 25 19.92 5.84 -38.76
C GLU A 25 20.21 4.63 -37.85
N ASN A 26 21.29 4.70 -37.08
CA ASN A 26 21.77 3.61 -36.23
C ASN A 26 21.47 3.81 -34.76
N LEU A 27 20.88 4.95 -34.33
CA LEU A 27 20.62 5.25 -32.94
C LEU A 27 19.18 5.70 -32.72
N LYS A 28 18.49 5.02 -31.83
CA LYS A 28 17.14 5.33 -31.39
C LYS A 28 17.12 5.52 -29.87
N LEU A 29 16.50 6.59 -29.44
CA LEU A 29 16.18 6.88 -28.07
C LEU A 29 14.66 6.97 -27.93
N ASP A 30 14.09 6.20 -27.00
CA ASP A 30 12.66 6.14 -26.76
C ASP A 30 12.41 6.40 -25.29
N PHE A 31 11.96 7.61 -24.98
CA PHE A 31 11.69 8.07 -23.64
C PHE A 31 10.19 7.96 -23.33
N THR A 32 9.85 7.47 -22.15
CA THR A 32 8.48 7.39 -21.66
C THR A 32 8.41 7.92 -20.24
N LEU A 33 7.37 8.70 -19.94
CA LEU A 33 7.04 9.18 -18.60
C LEU A 33 5.56 8.96 -18.37
N ASN A 34 5.21 8.29 -17.25
CA ASN A 34 3.83 8.10 -16.82
C ASN A 34 3.66 8.65 -15.40
N TYR A 35 2.58 9.35 -15.17
CA TYR A 35 2.16 9.74 -13.84
C TYR A 35 0.74 9.25 -13.59
N GLU A 36 0.47 8.76 -12.39
CA GLU A 36 -0.83 8.30 -11.93
C GLU A 36 -1.06 8.76 -10.50
N TYR A 37 -2.21 9.31 -10.27
CA TYR A 37 -2.73 9.63 -8.95
C TYR A 37 -4.01 8.84 -8.71
N THR A 38 -4.11 8.21 -7.54
CA THR A 38 -5.28 7.46 -7.09
C THR A 38 -5.70 7.98 -5.72
N ASN A 39 -7.00 8.18 -5.52
CA ASN A 39 -7.60 8.52 -4.25
C ASN A 39 -8.85 7.67 -4.04
N GLN A 40 -8.71 6.59 -3.28
CA GLN A 40 -9.79 5.67 -2.95
C GLN A 40 -10.34 5.98 -1.56
N GLY A 41 -11.66 6.05 -1.45
CA GLY A 41 -12.37 6.02 -0.18
C GLY A 41 -12.42 4.60 0.35
N GLY A 42 -12.70 4.44 1.58
CA GLY A 42 -12.87 3.25 2.40
C GLY A 42 -12.81 1.85 1.78
N TYR A 43 -12.82 0.87 2.66
CA TYR A 43 -12.84 -0.54 2.26
C TYR A 43 -14.19 -1.11 2.66
N PRO A 44 -15.02 -1.62 1.74
CA PRO A 44 -16.38 -2.08 2.02
C PRO A 44 -16.39 -3.47 2.66
N TYR A 45 -15.64 -3.63 3.76
CA TYR A 45 -15.68 -4.88 4.53
C TYR A 45 -16.95 -4.93 5.37
N GLU A 46 -17.64 -6.05 5.30
CA GLU A 46 -18.83 -6.32 6.09
C GLU A 46 -18.59 -7.49 7.05
N TYR A 47 -19.29 -7.48 8.17
CA TYR A 47 -19.28 -8.59 9.10
C TYR A 47 -20.16 -9.72 8.56
N THR A 48 -19.59 -10.91 8.41
CA THR A 48 -20.28 -12.10 7.85
C THR A 48 -20.77 -13.08 8.90
N GLY A 49 -20.60 -12.78 10.18
CA GLY A 49 -20.94 -13.69 11.28
C GLY A 49 -19.72 -14.49 11.77
N ARG A 50 -19.95 -15.27 12.81
CA ARG A 50 -18.95 -16.20 13.37
C ARG A 50 -19.20 -17.60 12.87
N THR A 51 -18.14 -18.34 12.71
CA THR A 51 -18.20 -19.78 12.33
C THR A 51 -18.14 -20.72 13.54
N ASP A 52 -17.84 -20.18 14.74
CA ASP A 52 -17.79 -20.94 15.97
C ASP A 52 -19.03 -20.64 16.83
N ASP A 53 -19.83 -21.65 17.12
CA ASP A 53 -21.12 -21.61 17.82
C ASP A 53 -21.04 -21.22 19.33
N LYS A 54 -19.93 -20.63 19.80
CA LYS A 54 -19.66 -20.56 21.25
C LYS A 54 -19.85 -19.21 21.93
N THR A 55 -20.17 -18.16 21.19
CA THR A 55 -20.41 -16.82 21.75
C THR A 55 -21.50 -16.10 20.99
N GLU A 56 -22.19 -15.18 21.67
CA GLU A 56 -23.24 -14.36 21.07
C GLU A 56 -22.81 -13.79 19.72
N ASP A 57 -23.50 -14.23 18.68
CA ASP A 57 -23.33 -13.68 17.35
C ASP A 57 -23.92 -12.28 17.32
N ARG A 58 -23.14 -11.30 16.91
CA ARG A 58 -23.63 -9.95 16.65
C ARG A 58 -24.39 -9.89 15.34
N GLY A 59 -25.46 -10.66 15.23
CA GLY A 59 -26.25 -10.80 14.00
C GLY A 59 -26.78 -9.48 13.44
N GLU A 60 -26.92 -8.47 14.30
CA GLU A 60 -27.31 -7.11 13.91
C GLU A 60 -26.30 -6.41 12.98
N TYR A 61 -25.04 -6.85 12.96
CA TYR A 61 -23.97 -6.29 12.13
C TYR A 61 -23.74 -7.10 10.82
N ILE A 62 -24.40 -8.25 10.67
CA ILE A 62 -24.24 -9.07 9.45
C ILE A 62 -24.69 -8.27 8.22
N GLY A 63 -23.84 -8.26 7.20
CA GLY A 63 -24.08 -7.51 5.97
C GLY A 63 -23.99 -6.00 6.11
N LYS A 64 -23.42 -5.50 7.22
CA LYS A 64 -23.24 -4.07 7.44
C LYS A 64 -21.77 -3.70 7.50
N ILE A 65 -21.44 -2.56 6.92
CA ILE A 65 -20.13 -1.94 7.03
C ILE A 65 -20.18 -0.99 8.22
N SER A 66 -19.45 -1.31 9.29
CA SER A 66 -19.65 -0.68 10.60
C SER A 66 -18.48 0.14 11.13
N TYR A 67 -17.40 0.32 10.37
CA TYR A 67 -16.26 1.09 10.87
C TYR A 67 -16.61 2.56 11.11
N ASN A 68 -16.04 3.15 12.16
CA ASN A 68 -16.35 4.51 12.63
C ASN A 68 -15.35 5.56 12.11
N ARG A 69 -14.12 5.18 11.75
CA ARG A 69 -13.08 6.06 11.23
C ARG A 69 -13.00 6.00 9.72
N GLU A 70 -12.60 7.11 9.10
CA GLU A 70 -12.46 7.17 7.65
C GLU A 70 -11.26 6.34 7.19
N CYS A 71 -11.54 5.34 6.36
CA CYS A 71 -10.54 4.56 5.66
C CYS A 71 -10.27 5.15 4.28
N GLY A 72 -9.11 4.89 3.73
CA GLY A 72 -8.81 5.35 2.38
C GLY A 72 -7.38 5.01 1.98
N TYR A 73 -7.14 5.09 0.67
CA TYR A 73 -5.85 4.88 0.05
C TYR A 73 -5.55 6.00 -0.94
N LYS A 74 -4.37 6.58 -0.83
CA LYS A 74 -3.87 7.59 -1.77
C LYS A 74 -2.54 7.15 -2.32
N ARG A 75 -2.37 7.26 -3.63
CA ARG A 75 -1.14 6.89 -4.31
C ARG A 75 -0.73 7.94 -5.33
N ASN A 76 0.55 8.27 -5.33
CA ASN A 76 1.23 8.98 -6.41
C ASN A 76 2.27 8.04 -6.99
N LEU A 77 2.18 7.77 -8.27
CA LEU A 77 3.08 6.89 -8.99
C LEU A 77 3.64 7.61 -10.19
N LEU A 78 4.97 7.78 -10.22
CA LEU A 78 5.70 8.30 -11.37
C LEU A 78 6.62 7.20 -11.89
N ASN A 79 6.48 6.86 -13.17
CA ASN A 79 7.36 5.93 -13.86
C ASN A 79 8.04 6.64 -15.02
N GLY A 80 9.35 6.49 -15.12
CA GLY A 80 10.16 6.95 -16.22
C GLY A 80 10.90 5.78 -16.89
N GLY A 81 11.08 5.85 -18.18
CA GLY A 81 11.84 4.86 -18.91
C GLY A 81 12.58 5.49 -20.11
N LEU A 82 13.82 5.08 -20.27
CA LEU A 82 14.61 5.40 -21.44
C LEU A 82 15.10 4.09 -22.07
N ASN A 83 14.68 3.86 -23.31
CA ASN A 83 15.21 2.76 -24.11
C ASN A 83 16.12 3.33 -25.20
N LEU A 84 17.39 2.94 -25.15
CA LEU A 84 18.39 3.24 -26.16
C LEU A 84 18.63 1.99 -26.99
N GLU A 85 18.58 2.09 -28.32
CA GLU A 85 18.97 1.05 -29.22
C GLU A 85 20.02 1.60 -30.22
N HIS A 86 21.19 0.96 -30.25
CA HIS A 86 22.24 1.27 -31.19
C HIS A 86 22.56 0.08 -32.09
N GLN A 87 22.48 0.31 -33.39
CA GLN A 87 22.73 -0.67 -34.44
C GLN A 87 24.19 -0.55 -34.94
N ALA A 88 25.13 -1.26 -34.29
CA ALA A 88 26.50 -1.36 -34.76
C ALA A 88 26.58 -2.30 -36.01
N ASP A 89 27.76 -2.42 -36.65
CA ASP A 89 27.89 -3.25 -37.86
C ASP A 89 27.58 -4.73 -37.63
N ASN A 90 28.03 -5.30 -36.53
CA ASN A 90 27.94 -6.74 -36.24
C ASN A 90 26.98 -7.10 -35.09
N PHE A 91 26.50 -6.14 -34.32
CA PHE A 91 25.64 -6.36 -33.17
C PHE A 91 24.65 -5.22 -32.96
N ILE A 92 23.68 -5.46 -32.13
CA ILE A 92 22.73 -4.46 -31.62
C ILE A 92 22.94 -4.34 -30.15
N LEU A 93 23.15 -3.13 -29.67
CA LEU A 93 23.18 -2.78 -28.23
C LEU A 93 21.83 -2.17 -27.86
N SER A 94 21.22 -2.71 -26.81
CA SER A 94 20.04 -2.13 -26.18
C SER A 94 20.34 -1.82 -24.72
N SER A 95 19.94 -0.65 -24.27
CA SER A 95 19.96 -0.23 -22.85
C SER A 95 18.55 0.21 -22.48
N VAL A 96 18.03 -0.34 -21.38
CA VAL A 96 16.72 0.02 -20.84
C VAL A 96 16.90 0.50 -19.41
N THR A 97 16.84 1.82 -19.24
CA THR A 97 16.89 2.47 -17.94
C THR A 97 15.46 2.72 -17.46
N GLY A 98 15.12 2.24 -16.27
CA GLY A 98 13.84 2.45 -15.61
C GLY A 98 13.99 3.28 -14.34
N PHE A 99 13.02 4.13 -14.09
CA PHE A 99 12.88 4.87 -12.83
C PHE A 99 11.44 4.80 -12.35
N GLN A 100 11.24 4.51 -11.07
CA GLN A 100 9.93 4.57 -10.42
C GLN A 100 10.01 5.36 -9.12
N TYR A 101 9.05 6.24 -8.92
CA TYR A 101 8.78 6.89 -7.65
C TYR A 101 7.35 6.56 -7.24
N LEU A 102 7.20 5.96 -6.07
CA LEU A 102 5.93 5.63 -5.44
C LEU A 102 5.85 6.34 -4.09
N TYR A 103 4.78 7.08 -3.89
CA TYR A 103 4.36 7.54 -2.58
C TYR A 103 2.92 7.14 -2.37
N ASP A 104 2.65 6.33 -1.35
CA ASP A 104 1.31 5.97 -0.96
C ASP A 104 1.03 6.17 0.53
N GLN A 105 -0.24 6.29 0.85
CA GLN A 105 -0.75 6.36 2.20
C GLN A 105 -2.07 5.60 2.28
N MET A 106 -2.12 4.64 3.19
CA MET A 106 -3.31 3.91 3.57
C MET A 106 -3.72 4.30 4.99
N ASN A 107 -5.00 4.63 5.17
CA ASN A 107 -5.61 4.80 6.49
C ASN A 107 -6.65 3.70 6.65
N LEU A 108 -6.62 3.02 7.78
CA LEU A 108 -7.48 1.89 8.05
C LEU A 108 -8.01 1.95 9.48
N ASP A 109 -9.31 1.81 9.62
CA ASP A 109 -9.97 1.46 10.87
C ASP A 109 -9.88 -0.06 11.02
N GLN A 110 -8.90 -0.50 11.82
CA GLN A 110 -8.48 -1.91 11.84
C GLN A 110 -9.45 -2.81 12.60
N ASP A 111 -10.27 -2.25 13.47
CA ASP A 111 -11.27 -3.07 14.17
C ASP A 111 -12.54 -3.31 13.34
N PHE A 112 -12.74 -2.52 12.26
CA PHE A 112 -13.88 -2.59 11.32
C PHE A 112 -15.24 -2.54 12.01
N THR A 113 -15.33 -1.94 13.20
CA THR A 113 -16.55 -1.87 14.01
C THR A 113 -16.92 -0.43 14.37
N GLU A 114 -18.02 -0.27 15.08
CA GLU A 114 -18.41 1.02 15.68
C GLU A 114 -17.57 1.38 16.90
N ALA A 115 -16.82 0.42 17.45
CA ALA A 115 -15.94 0.65 18.60
C ALA A 115 -14.71 1.45 18.16
N ASP A 116 -14.42 2.53 18.83
CA ASP A 116 -13.31 3.40 18.53
C ASP A 116 -12.02 2.91 19.22
N ILE A 117 -11.46 1.79 18.71
CA ILE A 117 -10.37 1.09 19.38
C ILE A 117 -9.01 1.57 18.87
N TYR A 118 -8.72 1.36 17.57
CA TYR A 118 -7.46 1.76 17.01
C TYR A 118 -7.51 1.90 15.49
N THR A 119 -6.63 2.75 14.98
CA THR A 119 -6.44 2.97 13.56
C THR A 119 -4.99 2.70 13.17
N ILE A 120 -4.79 2.28 11.94
CA ILE A 120 -3.47 2.11 11.33
C ILE A 120 -3.34 3.11 10.19
N MET A 121 -2.23 3.82 10.16
CA MET A 121 -1.81 4.61 9.01
C MET A 121 -0.51 4.00 8.48
N GLN A 122 -0.49 3.60 7.22
CA GLN A 122 0.73 3.15 6.57
C GLN A 122 1.10 4.12 5.47
N LYS A 123 2.34 4.58 5.49
CA LYS A 123 2.93 5.42 4.44
C LYS A 123 4.13 4.71 3.86
N GLN A 124 4.21 4.69 2.53
CA GLN A 124 5.38 4.19 1.83
C GLN A 124 5.94 5.25 0.91
N ASN A 125 7.25 5.35 0.89
CA ASN A 125 8.01 6.13 -0.07
C ASN A 125 9.06 5.21 -0.69
N SER A 126 8.88 4.90 -1.95
CA SER A 126 9.79 4.03 -2.69
C SER A 126 10.35 4.73 -3.91
N LYS A 127 11.65 4.60 -4.11
CA LYS A 127 12.34 5.03 -5.32
C LYS A 127 13.11 3.83 -5.85
N THR A 128 12.90 3.51 -7.11
CA THR A 128 13.59 2.40 -7.77
C THR A 128 14.24 2.90 -9.04
N ILE A 129 15.48 2.48 -9.25
CA ILE A 129 16.17 2.63 -10.53
C ILE A 129 16.56 1.24 -11.02
N SER A 130 16.40 0.99 -12.29
CA SER A 130 16.78 -0.28 -12.93
C SER A 130 17.52 -0.01 -14.21
N GLU A 131 18.41 -0.92 -14.57
CA GLU A 131 19.13 -0.91 -15.84
C GLU A 131 19.20 -2.33 -16.38
N GLU A 132 19.00 -2.43 -17.68
CA GLU A 132 19.22 -3.66 -18.45
C GLU A 132 20.03 -3.33 -19.69
N LEU A 133 21.18 -4.00 -19.84
CA LEU A 133 22.04 -3.92 -21.03
C LEU A 133 21.99 -5.23 -21.76
N VAL A 134 21.65 -5.18 -23.05
CA VAL A 134 21.56 -6.36 -23.91
C VAL A 134 22.38 -6.15 -25.16
N LEU A 135 23.21 -7.14 -25.49
CA LEU A 135 23.91 -7.26 -26.75
C LEU A 135 23.34 -8.45 -27.51
N LYS A 136 23.02 -8.26 -28.77
CA LYS A 136 22.55 -9.35 -29.61
C LYS A 136 23.21 -9.28 -30.99
N SER A 137 23.46 -10.44 -31.60
CA SER A 137 23.96 -10.53 -32.96
C SER A 137 22.92 -10.02 -33.95
N LYS A 138 23.38 -9.49 -35.11
CA LYS A 138 22.46 -9.14 -36.18
C LYS A 138 21.85 -10.39 -36.85
N PRO A 139 20.62 -10.26 -37.39
CA PRO A 139 20.02 -11.30 -38.20
C PRO A 139 20.91 -11.61 -39.43
N GLY A 140 20.99 -12.87 -39.82
CA GLY A 140 21.81 -13.31 -40.95
C GLY A 140 23.22 -13.79 -40.62
N ASN A 141 23.70 -13.58 -39.39
CA ASN A 141 24.95 -14.19 -38.94
C ASN A 141 24.78 -15.71 -38.79
N ARG A 142 25.84 -16.48 -39.12
CA ARG A 142 25.85 -17.94 -38.94
C ARG A 142 25.60 -18.35 -37.50
N TRP A 143 26.11 -17.57 -36.55
CA TRP A 143 25.86 -17.73 -35.09
C TRP A 143 25.04 -16.58 -34.64
N GLN A 144 23.87 -16.90 -34.08
CA GLN A 144 22.98 -15.91 -33.44
C GLN A 144 23.09 -16.08 -31.96
N TRP A 145 23.35 -14.99 -31.27
CA TRP A 145 23.53 -14.94 -29.82
C TRP A 145 22.90 -13.70 -29.23
N THR A 146 22.51 -13.81 -27.97
CA THR A 146 22.06 -12.71 -27.12
C THR A 146 22.71 -12.89 -25.77
N THR A 147 23.24 -11.81 -25.22
CA THR A 147 23.77 -11.75 -23.87
C THR A 147 23.39 -10.43 -23.23
N GLY A 148 23.29 -10.40 -21.91
CA GLY A 148 22.94 -9.17 -21.21
C GLY A 148 23.18 -9.28 -19.72
N VAL A 149 23.06 -8.14 -19.09
CA VAL A 149 23.11 -7.97 -17.64
C VAL A 149 22.03 -7.00 -17.21
N SER A 150 21.39 -7.28 -16.09
CA SER A 150 20.40 -6.38 -15.50
C SER A 150 20.63 -6.24 -13.99
N GLY A 151 20.20 -5.10 -13.46
CA GLY A 151 20.23 -4.83 -12.05
C GLY A 151 19.23 -3.74 -11.70
N PHE A 152 18.87 -3.70 -10.42
CA PHE A 152 18.06 -2.61 -9.89
C PHE A 152 18.49 -2.26 -8.47
N TYR A 153 18.14 -1.05 -8.07
CA TYR A 153 18.29 -0.61 -6.69
C TYR A 153 17.03 0.11 -6.23
N GLN A 154 16.60 -0.21 -5.01
CA GLN A 154 15.39 0.35 -4.42
C GLN A 154 15.70 0.96 -3.05
N TRP A 155 15.24 2.21 -2.86
CA TRP A 155 15.15 2.86 -1.56
C TRP A 155 13.69 2.80 -1.13
N LEU A 156 13.43 2.13 -0.01
CA LEU A 156 12.09 2.01 0.55
C LEU A 156 12.09 2.55 1.98
N LYS A 157 11.18 3.47 2.25
CA LYS A 157 10.85 3.91 3.60
C LYS A 157 9.38 3.63 3.85
N THR A 158 9.10 2.89 4.93
CA THR A 158 7.74 2.61 5.39
C THR A 158 7.57 3.13 6.80
N ASP A 159 6.52 3.91 7.03
CA ASP A 159 6.08 4.35 8.34
C ASP A 159 4.67 3.76 8.57
N GLY A 160 4.44 3.12 9.73
CA GLY A 160 3.18 2.44 10.03
C GLY A 160 2.71 2.68 11.47
N PRO A 161 2.40 3.94 11.86
CA PRO A 161 1.91 4.21 13.20
C PRO A 161 0.54 3.56 13.43
N VAL A 162 0.39 2.95 14.61
CA VAL A 162 -0.87 2.47 15.15
C VAL A 162 -1.30 3.47 16.21
N THR A 163 -2.49 4.01 16.06
CA THR A 163 -3.06 4.97 17.02
C THR A 163 -4.18 4.29 17.78
N PHE A 164 -3.99 4.13 19.07
CA PHE A 164 -5.03 3.64 19.97
C PHE A 164 -5.90 4.79 20.43
N GLN A 165 -7.22 4.57 20.44
CA GLN A 165 -8.19 5.55 20.86
C GLN A 165 -8.52 5.33 22.34
N GLU A 166 -8.57 6.42 23.14
CA GLU A 166 -8.76 6.34 24.59
C GLU A 166 -10.06 5.62 24.96
N ALA A 167 -11.17 5.95 24.29
CA ALA A 167 -12.47 5.35 24.59
C ALA A 167 -12.50 3.84 24.35
N GLY A 168 -11.88 3.36 23.27
CA GLY A 168 -11.84 1.94 22.96
C GLY A 168 -10.94 1.15 23.91
N ILE A 169 -9.79 1.73 24.29
CA ILE A 169 -8.90 1.12 25.28
C ILE A 169 -9.60 1.03 26.64
N GLN A 170 -10.28 2.07 27.05
CA GLN A 170 -11.01 2.08 28.31
C GLN A 170 -12.05 0.96 28.34
N SER A 171 -12.93 0.88 27.34
CA SER A 171 -14.00 -0.11 27.32
C SER A 171 -13.51 -1.55 27.17
N LEU A 172 -12.48 -1.80 26.39
CA LEU A 172 -12.03 -3.17 26.09
C LEU A 172 -11.00 -3.71 27.06
N ILE A 173 -10.18 -2.85 27.66
CA ILE A 173 -9.07 -3.28 28.48
C ILE A 173 -9.32 -2.92 29.95
N GLU A 174 -9.51 -1.64 30.25
CA GLU A 174 -9.67 -1.19 31.64
C GLU A 174 -10.92 -1.78 32.29
N ASP A 175 -12.06 -1.71 31.60
CA ASP A 175 -13.33 -2.18 32.16
C ASP A 175 -13.33 -3.71 32.32
N ASN A 176 -12.74 -4.46 31.38
CA ASN A 176 -12.62 -5.91 31.51
C ASN A 176 -11.64 -6.34 32.60
N ILE A 177 -10.52 -5.66 32.76
CA ILE A 177 -9.59 -5.91 33.88
C ILE A 177 -10.27 -5.59 35.21
N ASN A 178 -10.93 -4.44 35.32
CA ASN A 178 -11.59 -4.01 36.57
C ASN A 178 -12.78 -4.93 36.90
N ALA A 179 -13.54 -5.40 35.91
CA ALA A 179 -14.57 -6.42 36.11
C ALA A 179 -13.97 -7.74 36.63
N GLY A 180 -12.85 -8.20 36.06
CA GLY A 180 -12.13 -9.37 36.57
C GLY A 180 -11.62 -9.20 38.00
N LEU A 181 -11.09 -8.01 38.33
CA LEU A 181 -10.62 -7.69 39.69
C LEU A 181 -11.77 -7.62 40.73
N SER A 182 -12.97 -7.23 40.31
CA SER A 182 -14.14 -7.17 41.18
C SER A 182 -14.61 -8.54 41.70
N HIS A 183 -14.21 -9.63 41.04
CA HIS A 183 -14.50 -11.01 41.45
C HIS A 183 -13.49 -11.58 42.47
N LEU A 184 -12.49 -10.81 42.87
CA LEU A 184 -11.52 -11.26 43.87
C LEU A 184 -12.18 -11.30 45.28
N PRO A 185 -11.74 -12.24 46.15
CA PRO A 185 -12.28 -12.35 47.51
C PRO A 185 -12.17 -11.04 48.31
N ALA A 186 -13.12 -10.82 49.18
CA ALA A 186 -13.13 -9.65 50.07
C ALA A 186 -11.81 -9.58 50.88
N GLY A 187 -11.08 -8.48 50.74
CA GLY A 187 -9.77 -8.26 51.36
C GLY A 187 -8.58 -8.29 50.34
N ALA A 188 -8.81 -8.61 49.09
CA ALA A 188 -7.80 -8.39 48.05
C ALA A 188 -7.64 -6.88 47.77
N PRO A 189 -6.42 -6.37 47.56
CA PRO A 189 -6.23 -4.98 47.17
C PRO A 189 -6.94 -4.69 45.85
N THR A 190 -7.90 -3.78 45.88
CA THR A 190 -8.56 -3.29 44.63
C THR A 190 -7.58 -2.38 43.91
N LEU A 191 -6.92 -2.90 42.92
CA LEU A 191 -6.16 -2.12 41.97
C LEU A 191 -7.11 -1.74 40.79
N ALA A 192 -7.46 -0.46 40.69
CA ALA A 192 -8.09 0.05 39.48
C ALA A 192 -7.01 0.17 38.42
N ALA A 193 -7.10 -0.66 37.35
CA ALA A 193 -6.25 -0.51 36.22
C ALA A 193 -6.61 0.77 35.44
N LYS A 194 -5.63 1.58 35.10
CA LYS A 194 -5.76 2.75 34.24
C LYS A 194 -4.64 2.75 33.21
N ILE A 195 -5.00 2.76 31.94
CA ILE A 195 -4.04 2.86 30.86
C ILE A 195 -3.90 4.34 30.48
N THR A 196 -2.69 4.86 30.53
CA THR A 196 -2.41 6.23 30.11
C THR A 196 -1.77 6.19 28.74
N THR A 197 -2.47 6.69 27.72
CA THR A 197 -1.90 6.93 26.40
C THR A 197 -1.10 8.24 26.44
N ARG A 198 0.13 8.22 25.96
CA ARG A 198 0.88 9.45 25.71
C ARG A 198 0.64 9.88 24.25
N PRO A 199 0.38 11.16 24.00
CA PRO A 199 0.22 11.69 22.65
C PRO A 199 1.50 11.59 21.83
#